data_85e49e186b02c39249d545a5586d8c44
#
_entry.id   85e49e186b02c39249d545a5586d8c44
#
_cell.length_a   1.000
_cell.length_b   1.000
_cell.length_c   1.000
_cell.angle_alpha   90.00
_cell.angle_beta   90.00
_cell.angle_gamma   90.00
#
_symmetry.space_group_name_H-M   'P 1'
#
loop_
_entity.id
_entity.type
_entity.pdbx_description
1 polymer ?
#
loop_
_entity_poly.entity_id
_entity_poly.type
_entity_poly.pdbx_seq_one_letter_code
_entity_poly.pdbx_strand_id
1 'polypeptide(L)'
;MSLTHDRHDVLKSNKYPILITIGFFLVTSLVSFLYHDFWTIFDQDGIFYLSGGQQIIAGVGENVSLLNAGPAGPVLFASLESVLKDGLFSIKIISLLSGTGIVFFSYMVLKNVFSTKIALVGQLFIAFNPWLGILSTSPLNDLLPIFMSILSFYFITKNDIKLTDVIFSASILGIAFMFRAQPIVFLFAIIVFLIILEKKPRFKISAVTLLIVFFVLCCSPMLLYNYTVHDKMIDSNSNYYVAVHSKYYTQEWKDFLLDNMDKDSNAIFSNPDLFLKNYFYNMFYGQPSNLFGFDNKVSASLIPAIPIMGAIPVLGGLIYSLKIPASKKMLITVIST
;
A
#
# COMPACT_ATOMS: atom_id res chain seq x y z
N MET A 1 40.70 -16.96 -0.09
CA MET A 1 40.87 -15.51 0.02
C MET A 1 39.50 -14.90 0.19
N SER A 2 39.18 -14.64 1.25
CA SER A 2 38.58 -13.80 2.30
C SER A 2 37.12 -13.50 2.09
N LEU A 3 36.25 -14.47 2.46
CA LEU A 3 34.80 -14.28 2.67
C LEU A 3 34.49 -13.46 3.95
N THR A 4 35.46 -13.09 4.74
CA THR A 4 35.30 -12.37 6.01
C THR A 4 35.28 -10.84 5.85
N HIS A 5 35.88 -10.31 4.76
CA HIS A 5 35.92 -8.85 4.56
C HIS A 5 34.57 -8.29 4.07
N ASP A 6 33.82 -9.06 3.27
CA ASP A 6 32.52 -8.65 2.75
C ASP A 6 31.43 -8.51 3.83
N ARG A 7 31.45 -9.37 4.88
CA ARG A 7 30.42 -9.31 5.94
C ARG A 7 30.52 -8.06 6.81
N HIS A 8 31.73 -7.59 7.10
CA HIS A 8 31.93 -6.38 7.92
C HIS A 8 31.50 -5.11 7.19
N ASP A 9 31.72 -5.01 5.90
CA ASP A 9 31.32 -3.85 5.10
C ASP A 9 29.80 -3.82 4.84
N VAL A 10 29.17 -4.98 4.68
CA VAL A 10 27.70 -5.09 4.60
C VAL A 10 27.02 -4.66 5.90
N LEU A 11 27.55 -5.05 7.06
CA LEU A 11 27.02 -4.64 8.36
C LEU A 11 27.21 -3.14 8.62
N LYS A 12 28.38 -2.56 8.28
CA LYS A 12 28.62 -1.11 8.36
C LYS A 12 27.68 -0.33 7.42
N SER A 13 27.46 -0.83 6.21
CA SER A 13 26.58 -0.21 5.20
C SER A 13 25.11 -0.15 5.62
N ASN A 14 24.64 -1.10 6.46
CA ASN A 14 23.23 -1.20 6.87
C ASN A 14 22.94 -0.61 8.27
N LYS A 15 23.94 -0.11 8.99
CA LYS A 15 23.78 0.43 10.35
C LYS A 15 22.79 1.60 10.40
N TYR A 16 22.92 2.56 9.50
CA TYR A 16 22.05 3.75 9.47
C TYR A 16 20.59 3.42 9.12
N PRO A 17 20.30 2.61 8.09
CA PRO A 17 18.92 2.20 7.81
C PRO A 17 18.24 1.51 8.98
N ILE A 18 18.96 0.65 9.70
CA ILE A 18 18.44 -0.04 10.88
C ILE A 18 18.16 0.97 12.00
N LEU A 19 19.07 1.91 12.26
CA LEU A 19 18.87 2.94 13.28
C LEU A 19 17.67 3.84 12.98
N ILE A 20 17.48 4.25 11.72
CA ILE A 20 16.30 5.03 11.30
C ILE A 20 15.03 4.23 11.53
N THR A 21 15.02 2.96 11.18
CA THR A 21 13.87 2.06 11.38
C THR A 21 13.54 1.87 12.85
N ILE A 22 14.55 1.62 13.69
CA ILE A 22 14.37 1.51 15.14
C ILE A 22 13.88 2.84 15.73
N GLY A 23 14.46 3.96 15.32
CA GLY A 23 14.00 5.29 15.74
C GLY A 23 12.53 5.53 15.40
N PHE A 24 12.11 5.22 14.19
CA PHE A 24 10.71 5.31 13.77
C PHE A 24 9.82 4.41 14.65
N PHE A 25 10.20 3.14 14.83
CA PHE A 25 9.46 2.20 15.67
C PHE A 25 9.28 2.71 17.11
N LEU A 26 10.36 3.21 17.73
CA LEU A 26 10.32 3.69 19.11
C LEU A 26 9.43 4.95 19.25
N VAL A 27 9.56 5.90 18.32
CA VAL A 27 8.74 7.13 18.35
C VAL A 27 7.27 6.80 18.14
N THR A 28 6.94 5.99 17.13
CA THR A 28 5.54 5.62 16.86
C THR A 28 4.95 4.74 17.96
N SER A 29 5.75 3.84 18.58
CA SER A 29 5.32 3.07 19.74
C SER A 29 5.01 3.97 20.94
N LEU A 30 5.86 4.95 21.21
CA LEU A 30 5.64 5.92 22.30
C LEU A 30 4.38 6.75 22.05
N VAL A 31 4.22 7.25 20.82
CA VAL A 31 2.99 8.00 20.44
C VAL A 31 1.75 7.13 20.57
N SER A 32 1.80 5.89 20.08
CA SER A 32 0.67 4.95 20.19
C SER A 32 0.30 4.66 21.65
N PHE A 33 1.29 4.56 22.55
CA PHE A 33 1.07 4.35 23.96
C PHE A 33 0.49 5.59 24.66
N LEU A 34 1.05 6.77 24.43
CA LEU A 34 0.63 8.04 25.05
C LEU A 34 -0.78 8.47 24.62
N TYR A 35 -1.17 8.14 23.39
CA TYR A 35 -2.45 8.52 22.80
C TYR A 35 -3.37 7.32 22.56
N HIS A 36 -3.23 6.26 23.37
CA HIS A 36 -4.02 5.05 23.21
C HIS A 36 -5.53 5.33 23.23
N ASP A 37 -6.00 6.11 24.17
CA ASP A 37 -7.43 6.41 24.33
C ASP A 37 -7.96 7.41 23.30
N PHE A 38 -7.09 8.29 22.77
CA PHE A 38 -7.49 9.28 21.77
C PHE A 38 -7.99 8.65 20.47
N TRP A 39 -7.33 7.59 20.02
CA TRP A 39 -7.68 6.93 18.75
C TRP A 39 -8.94 6.06 18.85
N THR A 40 -9.36 5.68 20.03
CA THR A 40 -10.62 4.93 20.24
C THR A 40 -11.85 5.77 19.89
N ILE A 41 -11.74 7.10 19.99
CA ILE A 41 -12.84 8.02 19.74
C ILE A 41 -12.97 8.37 18.24
N PHE A 42 -11.85 8.38 17.50
CA PHE A 42 -11.79 8.91 16.13
C PHE A 42 -11.80 7.85 15.03
N ASP A 43 -11.60 6.58 15.34
CA ASP A 43 -11.41 5.54 14.34
C ASP A 43 -12.40 4.39 14.51
N GLN A 44 -13.60 4.60 13.97
CA GLN A 44 -14.67 3.60 14.00
C GLN A 44 -14.35 2.38 13.13
N ASP A 45 -13.52 2.53 12.08
CA ASP A 45 -13.21 1.47 11.14
C ASP A 45 -12.54 0.28 11.83
N GLY A 46 -11.65 0.51 12.79
CA GLY A 46 -11.00 -0.54 13.57
C GLY A 46 -12.01 -1.42 14.34
N ILE A 47 -13.03 -0.81 14.91
CA ILE A 47 -14.11 -1.52 15.63
C ILE A 47 -14.94 -2.36 14.65
N PHE A 48 -15.27 -1.82 13.47
CA PHE A 48 -16.00 -2.54 12.42
C PHE A 48 -15.19 -3.74 11.93
N TYR A 49 -13.89 -3.59 11.68
CA TYR A 49 -13.03 -4.70 11.27
C TYR A 49 -12.97 -5.80 12.32
N LEU A 50 -12.85 -5.43 13.60
CA LEU A 50 -12.79 -6.39 14.69
C LEU A 50 -14.11 -7.17 14.82
N SER A 51 -15.22 -6.45 14.88
CA SER A 51 -16.57 -7.04 14.95
C SER A 51 -16.85 -7.93 13.75
N GLY A 52 -16.52 -7.46 12.52
CA GLY A 52 -16.67 -8.24 11.31
C GLY A 52 -15.84 -9.53 11.34
N GLY A 53 -14.61 -9.46 11.80
CA GLY A 53 -13.75 -10.64 11.96
C GLY A 53 -14.27 -11.66 12.95
N GLN A 54 -14.79 -11.21 14.09
CA GLN A 54 -15.43 -12.07 15.09
C GLN A 54 -16.66 -12.79 14.51
N GLN A 55 -17.49 -12.09 13.74
CA GLN A 55 -18.67 -12.67 13.07
C GLN A 55 -18.28 -13.70 12.01
N ILE A 56 -17.24 -13.43 11.19
CA ILE A 56 -16.73 -14.39 10.21
C ILE A 56 -16.23 -15.65 10.90
N ILE A 57 -15.43 -15.51 11.98
CA ILE A 57 -14.92 -16.66 12.75
C ILE A 57 -16.07 -17.46 13.40
N ALA A 58 -17.13 -16.79 13.84
CA ALA A 58 -18.32 -17.43 14.41
C ALA A 58 -19.22 -18.09 13.33
N GLY A 59 -18.91 -17.97 12.03
CA GLY A 59 -19.72 -18.54 10.95
C GLY A 59 -21.01 -17.78 10.65
N VAL A 60 -21.17 -16.55 11.15
CA VAL A 60 -22.34 -15.67 10.91
C VAL A 60 -22.01 -14.51 9.98
N GLY A 61 -21.00 -14.67 9.13
CA GLY A 61 -20.45 -13.62 8.29
C GLY A 61 -21.29 -13.16 7.09
N GLU A 62 -22.47 -13.74 6.84
CA GLU A 62 -23.30 -13.42 5.66
C GLU A 62 -23.74 -11.96 5.59
N ASN A 63 -23.86 -11.29 6.73
CA ASN A 63 -24.32 -9.90 6.83
C ASN A 63 -23.20 -8.91 7.18
N VAL A 64 -21.95 -9.32 7.11
CA VAL A 64 -20.81 -8.46 7.49
C VAL A 64 -20.46 -7.51 6.36
N SER A 65 -20.73 -6.22 6.56
CA SER A 65 -20.18 -5.17 5.70
C SER A 65 -18.72 -4.91 6.09
N LEU A 66 -17.77 -5.30 5.23
CA LEU A 66 -16.33 -5.13 5.47
C LEU A 66 -15.76 -3.80 4.98
N LEU A 67 -16.60 -2.81 4.63
CA LEU A 67 -16.18 -1.44 4.24
C LEU A 67 -15.00 -1.42 3.25
N ASN A 68 -15.06 -2.19 2.17
CA ASN A 68 -13.97 -2.33 1.20
C ASN A 68 -12.69 -3.03 1.71
N ALA A 69 -12.69 -3.56 2.91
CA ALA A 69 -11.63 -4.43 3.38
C ALA A 69 -11.90 -5.87 2.93
N GLY A 70 -10.88 -6.58 2.48
CA GLY A 70 -11.00 -8.02 2.30
C GLY A 70 -11.17 -8.72 3.66
N PRO A 71 -11.68 -9.95 3.70
CA PRO A 71 -11.98 -10.67 4.96
C PRO A 71 -10.72 -11.01 5.78
N ALA A 72 -9.54 -11.04 5.16
CA ALA A 72 -8.31 -11.45 5.84
C ALA A 72 -7.88 -10.49 6.98
N GLY A 73 -8.07 -9.18 6.80
CA GLY A 73 -7.73 -8.19 7.83
C GLY A 73 -8.58 -8.38 9.09
N PRO A 74 -9.91 -8.29 8.98
CA PRO A 74 -10.83 -8.56 10.07
C PRO A 74 -10.57 -9.88 10.80
N VAL A 75 -10.39 -10.99 10.05
CA VAL A 75 -10.10 -12.31 10.62
C VAL A 75 -8.77 -12.32 11.37
N LEU A 76 -7.72 -11.70 10.82
CA LEU A 76 -6.43 -11.58 11.50
C LEU A 76 -6.55 -10.80 12.81
N PHE A 77 -7.27 -9.68 12.82
CA PHE A 77 -7.45 -8.84 14.01
C PHE A 77 -8.22 -9.57 15.11
N ALA A 78 -9.32 -10.23 14.76
CA ALA A 78 -10.10 -11.03 15.70
C ALA A 78 -9.32 -12.24 16.23
N SER A 79 -8.51 -12.87 15.39
CA SER A 79 -7.63 -13.98 15.80
C SER A 79 -6.58 -13.50 16.80
N LEU A 80 -5.96 -12.35 16.57
CA LEU A 80 -5.01 -11.77 17.52
C LEU A 80 -5.67 -11.33 18.82
N GLU A 81 -6.86 -10.76 18.75
CA GLU A 81 -7.64 -10.40 19.95
C GLU A 81 -7.90 -11.62 20.83
N SER A 82 -8.21 -12.77 20.24
CA SER A 82 -8.43 -14.00 21.00
C SER A 82 -7.24 -14.38 21.89
N VAL A 83 -6.03 -13.99 21.47
CA VAL A 83 -4.76 -14.23 22.18
C VAL A 83 -4.41 -13.07 23.11
N LEU A 84 -4.43 -11.83 22.61
CA LEU A 84 -3.98 -10.64 23.34
C LEU A 84 -5.04 -10.09 24.30
N LYS A 85 -6.31 -10.48 24.13
CA LYS A 85 -7.47 -10.02 24.93
C LYS A 85 -7.71 -8.50 24.87
N ASP A 86 -7.15 -7.83 23.87
CA ASP A 86 -7.34 -6.41 23.59
C ASP A 86 -7.46 -6.21 22.07
N GLY A 87 -8.66 -5.90 21.60
CA GLY A 87 -8.96 -5.78 20.19
C GLY A 87 -8.25 -4.60 19.52
N LEU A 88 -8.22 -3.44 20.18
CA LEU A 88 -7.57 -2.25 19.64
C LEU A 88 -6.05 -2.41 19.58
N PHE A 89 -5.47 -2.96 20.63
CA PHE A 89 -4.04 -3.26 20.66
C PHE A 89 -3.67 -4.27 19.56
N SER A 90 -4.53 -5.25 19.30
CA SER A 90 -4.33 -6.26 18.25
C SER A 90 -4.21 -5.63 16.86
N ILE A 91 -5.02 -4.62 16.55
CA ILE A 91 -4.97 -3.91 15.27
C ILE A 91 -3.76 -2.96 15.25
N LYS A 92 -3.55 -2.20 16.30
CA LYS A 92 -2.45 -1.22 16.40
C LYS A 92 -1.08 -1.86 16.27
N ILE A 93 -0.85 -3.03 16.84
CA ILE A 93 0.44 -3.72 16.72
C ILE A 93 0.74 -4.10 15.27
N ILE A 94 -0.28 -4.51 14.51
CA ILE A 94 -0.13 -4.81 13.08
C ILE A 94 0.19 -3.53 12.29
N SER A 95 -0.53 -2.43 12.55
CA SER A 95 -0.27 -1.14 11.92
C SER A 95 1.15 -0.64 12.21
N LEU A 96 1.60 -0.74 13.46
CA LEU A 96 2.93 -0.35 13.91
C LEU A 96 4.05 -1.16 13.23
N LEU A 97 3.91 -2.49 13.22
CA LEU A 97 4.88 -3.38 12.58
C LEU A 97 4.90 -3.17 11.06
N SER A 98 3.74 -2.95 10.45
CA SER A 98 3.63 -2.68 9.02
C SER A 98 4.28 -1.34 8.65
N GLY A 99 4.02 -0.26 9.39
CA GLY A 99 4.66 1.03 9.18
C GLY A 99 6.18 0.97 9.34
N THR A 100 6.66 0.25 10.34
CA THR A 100 8.09 -0.01 10.55
C THR A 100 8.69 -0.81 9.39
N GLY A 101 7.97 -1.83 8.91
CA GLY A 101 8.33 -2.62 7.74
C GLY A 101 8.39 -1.78 6.47
N ILE A 102 7.45 -0.85 6.27
CA ILE A 102 7.45 0.10 5.15
C ILE A 102 8.74 0.92 5.16
N VAL A 103 9.13 1.50 6.30
CA VAL A 103 10.37 2.30 6.41
C VAL A 103 11.60 1.47 6.05
N PHE A 104 11.71 0.25 6.55
CA PHE A 104 12.86 -0.61 6.27
C PHE A 104 12.91 -1.11 4.83
N PHE A 105 11.82 -1.70 4.34
CA PHE A 105 11.82 -2.31 3.00
C PHE A 105 11.81 -1.29 1.89
N SER A 106 11.30 -0.08 2.10
CA SER A 106 11.47 1.02 1.15
C SER A 106 12.94 1.36 0.93
N TYR A 107 13.77 1.40 1.99
CA TYR A 107 15.22 1.53 1.83
C TYR A 107 15.81 0.39 0.98
N MET A 108 15.41 -0.85 1.26
CA MET A 108 15.94 -2.01 0.52
C MET A 108 15.57 -1.95 -0.96
N VAL A 109 14.33 -1.60 -1.29
CA VAL A 109 13.87 -1.40 -2.68
C VAL A 109 14.66 -0.27 -3.36
N LEU A 110 14.77 0.88 -2.69
CA LEU A 110 15.51 2.03 -3.22
C LEU A 110 17.00 1.71 -3.41
N LYS A 111 17.61 0.97 -2.50
CA LYS A 111 19.02 0.53 -2.61
C LYS A 111 19.26 -0.41 -3.79
N ASN A 112 18.28 -1.25 -4.13
CA ASN A 112 18.38 -2.13 -5.29
C ASN A 112 18.36 -1.35 -6.62
N VAL A 113 17.72 -0.17 -6.64
CA VAL A 113 17.52 0.64 -7.86
C VAL A 113 18.46 1.83 -7.92
N PHE A 114 18.78 2.44 -6.78
CA PHE A 114 19.59 3.66 -6.66
C PHE A 114 20.85 3.43 -5.81
N SER A 115 21.64 4.48 -5.65
CA SER A 115 22.77 4.46 -4.73
C SER A 115 22.32 4.41 -3.26
N THR A 116 23.17 3.87 -2.38
CA THR A 116 22.93 3.83 -0.92
C THR A 116 22.57 5.20 -0.33
N LYS A 117 23.21 6.29 -0.83
CA LYS A 117 22.92 7.65 -0.34
C LYS A 117 21.50 8.08 -0.68
N ILE A 118 21.06 7.84 -1.91
CA ILE A 118 19.68 8.15 -2.35
C ILE A 118 18.68 7.30 -1.58
N ALA A 119 18.97 6.03 -1.37
CA ALA A 119 18.12 5.14 -0.59
C ALA A 119 17.97 5.59 0.87
N LEU A 120 19.04 6.06 1.52
CA LEU A 120 18.99 6.63 2.88
C LEU A 120 18.13 7.90 2.95
N VAL A 121 18.32 8.80 1.99
CA VAL A 121 17.52 10.04 1.93
C VAL A 121 16.03 9.67 1.72
N GLY A 122 15.74 8.76 0.81
CA GLY A 122 14.37 8.28 0.59
C GLY A 122 13.75 7.63 1.84
N GLN A 123 14.53 6.82 2.57
CA GLN A 123 14.09 6.23 3.83
C GLN A 123 13.77 7.30 4.89
N LEU A 124 14.60 8.35 5.02
CA LEU A 124 14.35 9.46 5.93
C LEU A 124 13.05 10.19 5.58
N PHE A 125 12.81 10.49 4.28
CA PHE A 125 11.56 11.12 3.85
C PHE A 125 10.34 10.28 4.22
N ILE A 126 10.42 8.94 4.07
CA ILE A 126 9.35 8.02 4.45
C ILE A 126 9.18 7.99 5.97
N ALA A 127 10.28 7.89 6.73
CA ALA A 127 10.24 7.84 8.20
C ALA A 127 9.72 9.14 8.83
N PHE A 128 10.00 10.28 8.22
CA PHE A 128 9.51 11.59 8.67
C PHE A 128 8.16 11.98 8.06
N ASN A 129 7.52 11.11 7.29
CA ASN A 129 6.17 11.37 6.78
C ASN A 129 5.16 11.33 7.94
N PRO A 130 4.52 12.46 8.30
CA PRO A 130 3.58 12.50 9.43
C PRO A 130 2.39 11.56 9.22
N TRP A 131 1.95 11.38 7.96
CA TRP A 131 0.82 10.52 7.64
C TRP A 131 1.14 9.04 7.90
N LEU A 132 2.35 8.58 7.55
CA LEU A 132 2.81 7.24 7.89
C LEU A 132 2.87 7.05 9.41
N GLY A 133 3.35 8.06 10.15
CA GLY A 133 3.36 8.05 11.61
C GLY A 133 1.95 7.89 12.19
N ILE A 134 1.00 8.70 11.73
CA ILE A 134 -0.40 8.62 12.15
C ILE A 134 -1.00 7.25 11.85
N LEU A 135 -0.89 6.76 10.62
CA LEU A 135 -1.42 5.46 10.24
C LEU A 135 -0.77 4.30 11.02
N SER A 136 0.52 4.42 11.38
CA SER A 136 1.23 3.41 12.18
C SER A 136 0.73 3.31 13.61
N THR A 137 0.07 4.36 14.11
CA THR A 137 -0.50 4.40 15.47
C THR A 137 -2.01 4.17 15.48
N SER A 138 -2.66 4.21 14.31
CA SER A 138 -4.11 4.08 14.15
C SER A 138 -4.54 2.61 14.01
N PRO A 139 -5.72 2.23 14.52
CA PRO A 139 -6.27 0.89 14.39
C PRO A 139 -6.91 0.69 13.00
N LEU A 140 -6.10 0.74 11.92
CA LEU A 140 -6.54 0.65 10.54
C LEU A 140 -5.93 -0.53 9.79
N ASN A 141 -6.65 -1.00 8.77
CA ASN A 141 -6.20 -2.09 7.89
C ASN A 141 -5.40 -1.58 6.66
N ASP A 142 -4.91 -0.34 6.69
CA ASP A 142 -4.30 0.30 5.51
C ASP A 142 -2.84 -0.08 5.29
N LEU A 143 -2.05 -0.12 6.36
CA LEU A 143 -0.60 -0.26 6.24
C LEU A 143 -0.12 -1.66 5.90
N LEU A 144 -0.84 -2.70 6.34
CA LEU A 144 -0.40 -4.08 6.11
C LEU A 144 -0.36 -4.43 4.62
N PRO A 145 -1.39 -4.18 3.79
CA PRO A 145 -1.31 -4.44 2.35
C PRO A 145 -0.28 -3.57 1.63
N ILE A 146 -0.05 -2.32 2.08
CA ILE A 146 1.02 -1.45 1.55
C ILE A 146 2.39 -2.04 1.87
N PHE A 147 2.62 -2.44 3.12
CA PHE A 147 3.87 -3.10 3.53
C PHE A 147 4.14 -4.36 2.71
N MET A 148 3.14 -5.23 2.57
CA MET A 148 3.27 -6.46 1.78
C MET A 148 3.55 -6.14 0.30
N SER A 149 2.95 -5.11 -0.27
CA SER A 149 3.22 -4.67 -1.64
C SER A 149 4.67 -4.19 -1.80
N ILE A 150 5.21 -3.40 -0.87
CA ILE A 150 6.61 -2.96 -0.88
C ILE A 150 7.54 -4.16 -0.72
N LEU A 151 7.21 -5.11 0.16
CA LEU A 151 7.98 -6.35 0.34
C LEU A 151 7.97 -7.19 -0.93
N SER A 152 6.86 -7.27 -1.65
CA SER A 152 6.77 -7.91 -2.96
C SER A 152 7.73 -7.25 -3.97
N PHE A 153 7.75 -5.91 -4.05
CA PHE A 153 8.69 -5.16 -4.89
C PHE A 153 10.15 -5.40 -4.53
N TYR A 154 10.48 -5.58 -3.25
CA TYR A 154 11.84 -5.90 -2.85
C TYR A 154 12.37 -7.16 -3.55
N PHE A 155 11.55 -8.21 -3.68
CA PHE A 155 11.95 -9.44 -4.37
C PHE A 155 12.18 -9.21 -5.87
N ILE A 156 11.36 -8.37 -6.51
CA ILE A 156 11.44 -8.11 -7.96
C ILE A 156 12.53 -7.11 -8.32
N THR A 157 12.96 -6.25 -7.40
CA THR A 157 14.00 -5.24 -7.68
C THR A 157 15.42 -5.73 -7.46
N LYS A 158 15.63 -7.00 -7.03
CA LYS A 158 16.95 -7.59 -6.91
C LYS A 158 17.70 -7.61 -8.25
N ASN A 159 19.02 -7.47 -8.21
CA ASN A 159 19.86 -7.48 -9.41
C ASN A 159 19.76 -8.80 -10.21
N ASP A 160 19.74 -9.94 -9.50
CA ASP A 160 19.62 -11.28 -10.08
C ASP A 160 18.28 -11.90 -9.66
N ILE A 161 17.22 -11.56 -10.39
CA ILE A 161 15.87 -12.07 -10.14
C ILE A 161 15.80 -13.55 -10.53
N LYS A 162 15.40 -14.38 -9.58
CA LYS A 162 15.14 -15.82 -9.80
C LYS A 162 13.63 -16.07 -9.85
N LEU A 163 13.21 -17.19 -10.45
CA LEU A 163 11.80 -17.59 -10.46
C LEU A 163 11.22 -17.75 -9.04
N THR A 164 12.06 -18.16 -8.08
CA THR A 164 11.68 -18.21 -6.66
C THR A 164 11.34 -16.83 -6.10
N ASP A 165 12.08 -15.77 -6.48
CA ASP A 165 11.78 -14.40 -6.05
C ASP A 165 10.42 -13.93 -6.63
N VAL A 166 10.13 -14.32 -7.87
CA VAL A 166 8.83 -14.04 -8.50
C VAL A 166 7.70 -14.76 -7.78
N ILE A 167 7.88 -16.03 -7.39
CA ILE A 167 6.90 -16.79 -6.62
C ILE A 167 6.64 -16.13 -5.26
N PHE A 168 7.69 -15.78 -4.52
CA PHE A 168 7.54 -15.08 -3.24
C PHE A 168 6.83 -13.72 -3.40
N SER A 169 7.22 -12.95 -4.41
CA SER A 169 6.58 -11.67 -4.73
C SER A 169 5.09 -11.84 -5.00
N ALA A 170 4.74 -12.79 -5.86
CA ALA A 170 3.35 -13.10 -6.24
C ALA A 170 2.51 -13.55 -5.05
N SER A 171 3.06 -14.46 -4.23
CA SER A 171 2.37 -14.99 -3.05
C SER A 171 2.09 -13.90 -2.02
N ILE A 172 3.09 -13.07 -1.72
CA ILE A 172 2.93 -11.93 -0.80
C ILE A 172 1.87 -10.97 -1.32
N LEU A 173 1.88 -10.67 -2.63
CA LEU A 173 0.93 -9.75 -3.23
C LEU A 173 -0.50 -10.32 -3.26
N GLY A 174 -0.64 -11.63 -3.53
CA GLY A 174 -1.93 -12.32 -3.46
C GLY A 174 -2.51 -12.33 -2.04
N ILE A 175 -1.66 -12.55 -1.03
CA ILE A 175 -2.07 -12.41 0.37
C ILE A 175 -2.45 -10.95 0.68
N ALA A 176 -1.66 -9.97 0.22
CA ALA A 176 -1.96 -8.55 0.42
C ALA A 176 -3.33 -8.16 -0.18
N PHE A 177 -3.69 -8.74 -1.33
CA PHE A 177 -4.97 -8.54 -1.98
C PHE A 177 -6.15 -9.01 -1.12
N MET A 178 -5.96 -10.04 -0.29
CA MET A 178 -7.00 -10.51 0.64
C MET A 178 -7.33 -9.51 1.75
N PHE A 179 -6.42 -8.56 2.02
CA PHE A 179 -6.64 -7.48 2.98
C PHE A 179 -7.34 -6.27 2.34
N ARG A 180 -6.95 -5.93 1.10
CA ARG A 180 -7.51 -4.83 0.29
C ARG A 180 -7.28 -5.09 -1.19
N ALA A 181 -8.12 -4.52 -2.05
CA ALA A 181 -8.03 -4.74 -3.50
C ALA A 181 -6.88 -3.96 -4.18
N GLN A 182 -6.35 -2.90 -3.56
CA GLN A 182 -5.30 -2.05 -4.15
C GLN A 182 -4.04 -2.81 -4.61
N PRO A 183 -3.56 -3.87 -3.93
CA PRO A 183 -2.42 -4.66 -4.40
C PRO A 183 -2.52 -5.19 -5.84
N ILE A 184 -3.70 -5.27 -6.44
CA ILE A 184 -3.86 -5.65 -7.85
C ILE A 184 -3.15 -4.66 -8.80
N VAL A 185 -3.11 -3.39 -8.44
CA VAL A 185 -2.40 -2.35 -9.22
C VAL A 185 -0.90 -2.64 -9.24
N PHE A 186 -0.35 -3.08 -8.11
CA PHE A 186 1.05 -3.48 -8.02
C PHE A 186 1.35 -4.76 -8.82
N LEU A 187 0.38 -5.67 -8.97
CA LEU A 187 0.53 -6.83 -9.86
C LEU A 187 0.77 -6.39 -11.30
N PHE A 188 -0.05 -5.46 -11.82
CA PHE A 188 0.14 -4.91 -13.16
C PHE A 188 1.49 -4.20 -13.30
N ALA A 189 1.90 -3.42 -12.30
CA ALA A 189 3.20 -2.76 -12.28
C ALA A 189 4.36 -3.75 -12.36
N ILE A 190 4.30 -4.85 -11.62
CA ILE A 190 5.32 -5.89 -11.66
C ILE A 190 5.34 -6.61 -13.01
N ILE A 191 4.19 -6.89 -13.61
CA ILE A 191 4.11 -7.47 -14.97
C ILE A 191 4.82 -6.57 -15.97
N VAL A 192 4.48 -5.27 -15.99
CA VAL A 192 5.11 -4.29 -16.88
C VAL A 192 6.62 -4.21 -16.63
N PHE A 193 7.02 -4.19 -15.37
CA PHE A 193 8.43 -4.18 -14.96
C PHE A 193 9.18 -5.41 -15.50
N LEU A 194 8.67 -6.62 -15.32
CA LEU A 194 9.26 -7.86 -15.84
C LEU A 194 9.31 -7.87 -17.39
N ILE A 195 8.29 -7.35 -18.07
CA ILE A 195 8.24 -7.29 -19.52
C ILE A 195 9.32 -6.34 -20.07
N ILE A 196 9.57 -5.21 -19.41
CA ILE A 196 10.52 -4.19 -19.89
C ILE A 196 11.96 -4.58 -19.54
N LEU A 197 12.20 -5.11 -18.33
CA LEU A 197 13.56 -5.33 -17.82
C LEU A 197 14.19 -6.60 -18.26
N GLU A 198 13.43 -7.68 -18.33
CA GLU A 198 13.99 -8.98 -18.60
C GLU A 198 14.27 -9.13 -20.11
N LYS A 199 15.50 -9.50 -20.43
CA LYS A 199 15.94 -9.65 -21.82
C LYS A 199 15.69 -11.06 -22.36
N LYS A 200 15.62 -12.07 -21.47
CA LYS A 200 15.46 -13.47 -21.86
C LYS A 200 13.97 -13.80 -22.03
N PRO A 201 13.47 -14.03 -23.25
CA PRO A 201 12.04 -14.21 -23.50
C PRO A 201 11.43 -15.41 -22.74
N ARG A 202 12.17 -16.53 -22.63
CA ARG A 202 11.70 -17.71 -21.88
C ARG A 202 11.52 -17.41 -20.39
N PHE A 203 12.48 -16.72 -19.77
CA PHE A 203 12.37 -16.31 -18.37
C PHE A 203 11.19 -15.35 -18.16
N LYS A 204 11.03 -14.38 -19.05
CA LYS A 204 9.92 -13.39 -19.02
C LYS A 204 8.55 -14.08 -19.01
N ILE A 205 8.32 -15.01 -19.95
CA ILE A 205 7.04 -15.74 -20.02
C ILE A 205 6.83 -16.57 -18.74
N SER A 206 7.83 -17.34 -18.31
CA SER A 206 7.72 -18.13 -17.09
C SER A 206 7.49 -17.27 -15.85
N ALA A 207 8.17 -16.13 -15.73
CA ALA A 207 8.03 -15.21 -14.60
C ALA A 207 6.62 -14.60 -14.54
N VAL A 208 6.10 -14.11 -15.68
CA VAL A 208 4.74 -13.53 -15.73
C VAL A 208 3.69 -14.62 -15.44
N THR A 209 3.83 -15.81 -16.01
CA THR A 209 2.91 -16.93 -15.74
C THR A 209 2.91 -17.31 -14.26
N LEU A 210 4.10 -17.50 -13.66
CA LEU A 210 4.20 -17.82 -12.22
C LEU A 210 3.66 -16.69 -11.35
N LEU A 211 3.91 -15.44 -11.71
CA LEU A 211 3.37 -14.28 -10.99
C LEU A 211 1.84 -14.34 -10.92
N ILE A 212 1.17 -14.55 -12.06
CA ILE A 212 -0.29 -14.63 -12.12
C ILE A 212 -0.81 -15.86 -11.37
N VAL A 213 -0.21 -17.03 -11.60
CA VAL A 213 -0.67 -18.29 -10.98
C VAL A 213 -0.58 -18.22 -9.45
N PHE A 214 0.57 -17.80 -8.91
CA PHE A 214 0.75 -17.74 -7.45
C PHE A 214 -0.03 -16.59 -6.82
N PHE A 215 -0.21 -15.47 -7.52
CA PHE A 215 -1.12 -14.42 -7.06
C PHE A 215 -2.55 -14.96 -6.90
N VAL A 216 -3.11 -15.57 -7.96
CA VAL A 216 -4.48 -16.12 -7.93
C VAL A 216 -4.59 -17.23 -6.89
N LEU A 217 -3.61 -18.12 -6.80
CA LEU A 217 -3.59 -19.19 -5.80
C LEU A 217 -3.67 -18.64 -4.37
N CYS A 218 -2.88 -17.59 -4.07
CA CYS A 218 -2.84 -17.02 -2.74
C CYS A 218 -4.04 -16.13 -2.41
N CYS A 219 -4.70 -15.49 -3.39
CA CYS A 219 -5.92 -14.74 -3.14
C CYS A 219 -7.21 -15.58 -3.27
N SER A 220 -7.10 -16.83 -3.71
CA SER A 220 -8.26 -17.71 -3.92
C SER A 220 -9.17 -17.90 -2.69
N PRO A 221 -8.67 -17.96 -1.43
CA PRO A 221 -9.56 -18.05 -0.27
C PRO A 221 -10.54 -16.87 -0.16
N MET A 222 -10.07 -15.64 -0.47
CA MET A 222 -10.94 -14.46 -0.51
C MET A 222 -11.95 -14.53 -1.64
N LEU A 223 -11.52 -14.94 -2.85
CA LEU A 223 -12.40 -15.06 -4.01
C LEU A 223 -13.51 -16.10 -3.76
N LEU A 224 -13.15 -17.21 -3.14
CA LEU A 224 -14.11 -18.25 -2.75
C LEU A 224 -15.06 -17.75 -1.67
N TYR A 225 -14.56 -17.08 -0.63
CA TYR A 225 -15.40 -16.50 0.41
C TYR A 225 -16.41 -15.50 -0.19
N ASN A 226 -15.95 -14.56 -1.01
CA ASN A 226 -16.84 -13.59 -1.64
C ASN A 226 -17.88 -14.27 -2.53
N TYR A 227 -17.50 -15.30 -3.28
CA TYR A 227 -18.43 -16.05 -4.12
C TYR A 227 -19.49 -16.79 -3.30
N THR A 228 -19.09 -17.42 -2.19
CA THR A 228 -20.04 -18.19 -1.36
C THR A 228 -20.96 -17.31 -0.52
N VAL A 229 -20.53 -16.11 -0.13
CA VAL A 229 -21.28 -15.21 0.76
C VAL A 229 -22.05 -14.13 -0.02
N HIS A 230 -21.45 -13.61 -1.11
CA HIS A 230 -21.99 -12.46 -1.85
C HIS A 230 -22.37 -12.79 -3.30
N ASP A 231 -22.27 -14.06 -3.75
CA ASP A 231 -22.47 -14.50 -5.14
C ASP A 231 -21.61 -13.74 -6.18
N LYS A 232 -20.55 -13.07 -5.72
CA LYS A 232 -19.62 -12.27 -6.53
C LYS A 232 -18.19 -12.54 -6.10
N MET A 233 -17.29 -12.88 -7.04
CA MET A 233 -15.86 -13.10 -6.73
C MET A 233 -15.16 -11.83 -6.26
N ILE A 234 -15.56 -10.69 -6.80
CA ILE A 234 -15.04 -9.36 -6.42
C ILE A 234 -16.24 -8.51 -6.04
N ASP A 235 -16.32 -8.11 -4.78
CA ASP A 235 -17.38 -7.22 -4.32
C ASP A 235 -17.07 -5.80 -4.79
N SER A 236 -17.98 -5.25 -5.62
CA SER A 236 -17.84 -3.94 -6.26
C SER A 236 -18.61 -2.81 -5.56
N ASN A 237 -19.04 -3.00 -4.31
CA ASN A 237 -19.64 -1.91 -3.52
C ASN A 237 -18.67 -0.73 -3.29
N SER A 238 -17.46 -0.85 -3.84
CA SER A 238 -16.42 0.19 -3.78
C SER A 238 -16.85 1.53 -4.38
N ASN A 239 -17.71 1.56 -5.40
CA ASN A 239 -18.09 2.81 -6.07
C ASN A 239 -18.84 3.77 -5.15
N TYR A 240 -19.74 3.24 -4.31
CA TYR A 240 -20.49 4.06 -3.34
C TYR A 240 -19.60 4.69 -2.27
N TYR A 241 -18.79 3.87 -1.61
CA TYR A 241 -17.90 4.35 -0.56
C TYR A 241 -16.83 5.29 -1.10
N VAL A 242 -16.28 5.00 -2.28
CA VAL A 242 -15.33 5.87 -2.97
C VAL A 242 -15.97 7.22 -3.31
N ALA A 243 -17.23 7.23 -3.77
CA ALA A 243 -17.94 8.47 -4.08
C ALA A 243 -18.25 9.31 -2.84
N VAL A 244 -18.74 8.68 -1.77
CA VAL A 244 -19.23 9.39 -0.56
C VAL A 244 -18.09 9.84 0.34
N HIS A 245 -17.04 9.03 0.50
CA HIS A 245 -15.98 9.28 1.48
C HIS A 245 -14.69 9.82 0.89
N SER A 246 -14.55 9.88 -0.45
CA SER A 246 -13.32 10.40 -1.03
C SER A 246 -13.21 11.91 -0.89
N LYS A 247 -12.26 12.35 -0.11
CA LYS A 247 -11.87 13.76 0.06
C LYS A 247 -11.18 14.35 -1.18
N TYR A 248 -10.74 13.50 -2.11
CA TYR A 248 -9.84 13.84 -3.22
C TYR A 248 -10.53 13.88 -4.58
N TYR A 249 -11.86 13.72 -4.63
CA TYR A 249 -12.60 13.81 -5.87
C TYR A 249 -13.13 15.22 -6.11
N THR A 250 -13.14 15.64 -7.39
CA THR A 250 -13.88 16.84 -7.78
C THR A 250 -15.35 16.64 -7.47
N GLN A 251 -16.08 17.73 -7.17
CA GLN A 251 -17.52 17.65 -6.86
C GLN A 251 -18.28 17.02 -8.04
N GLU A 252 -17.92 17.39 -9.29
CA GLU A 252 -18.51 16.82 -10.51
C GLU A 252 -18.37 15.30 -10.60
N TRP A 253 -17.18 14.76 -10.24
CA TRP A 253 -16.95 13.31 -10.23
C TRP A 253 -17.76 12.62 -9.14
N LYS A 254 -17.84 13.24 -7.97
CA LYS A 254 -18.62 12.73 -6.85
C LYS A 254 -20.11 12.66 -7.19
N ASP A 255 -20.65 13.73 -7.76
CA ASP A 255 -22.06 13.80 -8.15
C ASP A 255 -22.37 12.77 -9.25
N PHE A 256 -21.48 12.64 -10.25
CA PHE A 256 -21.60 11.61 -11.29
C PHE A 256 -21.61 10.19 -10.70
N LEU A 257 -20.74 9.88 -9.73
CA LEU A 257 -20.72 8.58 -9.08
C LEU A 257 -22.00 8.34 -8.27
N LEU A 258 -22.50 9.33 -7.55
CA LEU A 258 -23.76 9.22 -6.79
C LEU A 258 -24.96 8.97 -7.70
N ASP A 259 -25.05 9.66 -8.82
CA ASP A 259 -26.15 9.52 -9.79
C ASP A 259 -26.12 8.17 -10.55
N ASN A 260 -25.00 7.47 -10.52
CA ASN A 260 -24.82 6.18 -11.23
C ASN A 260 -24.59 5.01 -10.27
N MET A 261 -24.90 5.14 -8.99
CA MET A 261 -24.66 4.11 -7.98
C MET A 261 -25.40 2.80 -8.23
N ASP A 262 -26.65 2.87 -8.73
CA ASP A 262 -27.50 1.71 -8.99
C ASP A 262 -27.19 1.02 -10.32
N LYS A 263 -26.28 1.58 -11.10
CA LYS A 263 -25.86 0.96 -12.36
C LYS A 263 -24.59 0.18 -12.13
N ASP A 264 -24.61 -1.10 -12.41
CA ASP A 264 -23.43 -1.99 -12.48
C ASP A 264 -22.37 -1.52 -13.52
N SER A 265 -22.51 -0.30 -14.03
CA SER A 265 -21.64 0.29 -15.03
C SER A 265 -20.33 0.72 -14.38
N ASN A 266 -19.25 0.27 -14.98
CA ASN A 266 -17.91 0.69 -14.64
C ASN A 266 -17.78 2.21 -14.86
N ALA A 267 -17.90 3.00 -13.80
CA ALA A 267 -17.99 4.48 -13.85
C ALA A 267 -16.85 5.13 -14.66
N ILE A 268 -15.66 4.49 -14.68
CA ILE A 268 -14.49 4.92 -15.45
C ILE A 268 -14.79 4.92 -16.95
N PHE A 269 -15.43 3.87 -17.47
CA PHE A 269 -15.74 3.74 -18.90
C PHE A 269 -16.99 4.50 -19.31
N SER A 270 -17.87 4.83 -18.34
CA SER A 270 -19.09 5.61 -18.62
C SER A 270 -18.80 7.08 -18.88
N ASN A 271 -17.76 7.66 -18.25
CA ASN A 271 -17.35 9.04 -18.47
C ASN A 271 -15.82 9.20 -18.33
N PRO A 272 -15.06 8.79 -19.37
CA PRO A 272 -13.59 8.79 -19.32
C PRO A 272 -12.99 10.20 -19.19
N ASP A 273 -13.63 11.21 -19.77
CA ASP A 273 -13.12 12.59 -19.70
C ASP A 273 -13.20 13.13 -18.25
N LEU A 274 -14.32 12.90 -17.59
CA LEU A 274 -14.50 13.28 -16.19
C LEU A 274 -13.56 12.48 -15.26
N PHE A 275 -13.36 11.19 -15.56
CA PHE A 275 -12.38 10.36 -14.84
C PHE A 275 -10.97 10.93 -14.99
N LEU A 276 -10.53 11.25 -16.21
CA LEU A 276 -9.20 11.82 -16.45
C LEU A 276 -9.04 13.17 -15.77
N LYS A 277 -10.05 14.05 -15.83
CA LYS A 277 -10.05 15.34 -15.13
C LYS A 277 -9.85 15.16 -13.63
N ASN A 278 -10.58 14.23 -13.04
CA ASN A 278 -10.45 13.90 -11.61
C ASN A 278 -9.09 13.25 -11.27
N TYR A 279 -8.58 12.37 -12.13
CA TYR A 279 -7.27 11.74 -11.97
C TYR A 279 -6.15 12.79 -11.95
N PHE A 280 -6.15 13.73 -12.90
CA PHE A 280 -5.17 14.82 -12.94
C PHE A 280 -5.32 15.76 -11.75
N TYR A 281 -6.54 16.06 -11.34
CA TYR A 281 -6.78 16.85 -10.13
C TYR A 281 -6.15 16.17 -8.90
N ASN A 282 -6.37 14.87 -8.71
CA ASN A 282 -5.76 14.13 -7.63
C ASN A 282 -4.24 14.08 -7.70
N MET A 283 -3.69 13.89 -8.89
CA MET A 283 -2.24 13.84 -9.11
C MET A 283 -1.54 15.15 -8.72
N PHE A 284 -2.14 16.29 -9.03
CA PHE A 284 -1.50 17.60 -8.82
C PHE A 284 -1.90 18.28 -7.51
N TYR A 285 -3.09 17.99 -6.98
CA TYR A 285 -3.62 18.65 -5.79
C TYR A 285 -3.80 17.70 -4.61
N GLY A 286 -4.34 16.51 -4.82
CA GLY A 286 -4.62 15.54 -3.76
C GLY A 286 -3.35 14.86 -3.23
N GLN A 287 -2.63 14.19 -4.11
CA GLN A 287 -1.46 13.39 -3.71
C GLN A 287 -0.30 14.20 -3.13
N PRO A 288 0.09 15.37 -3.68
CA PRO A 288 1.17 16.16 -3.09
C PRO A 288 0.87 16.63 -1.67
N SER A 289 -0.37 16.95 -1.34
CA SER A 289 -0.73 17.35 0.03
C SER A 289 -0.58 16.20 1.03
N ASN A 290 -0.92 14.97 0.63
CA ASN A 290 -0.72 13.78 1.45
C ASN A 290 0.75 13.45 1.66
N LEU A 291 1.58 13.64 0.65
CA LEU A 291 3.02 13.37 0.73
C LEU A 291 3.69 14.18 1.85
N PHE A 292 3.17 15.39 2.13
CA PHE A 292 3.65 16.26 3.19
C PHE A 292 2.82 16.21 4.49
N GLY A 293 1.84 15.29 4.57
CA GLY A 293 1.01 15.10 5.76
C GLY A 293 -0.02 16.20 6.02
N PHE A 294 -0.37 17.00 4.99
CA PHE A 294 -1.40 18.01 5.10
C PHE A 294 -2.75 17.49 4.55
N ASP A 295 -3.81 17.59 5.34
CA ASP A 295 -5.17 17.35 4.85
C ASP A 295 -5.53 18.45 3.83
N ASN A 296 -6.14 18.08 2.71
CA ASN A 296 -6.57 19.00 1.66
C ASN A 296 -7.45 20.13 2.17
N LYS A 297 -8.26 19.90 3.20
CA LYS A 297 -9.07 20.95 3.82
C LYS A 297 -8.24 22.01 4.53
N VAL A 298 -7.16 21.60 5.20
CA VAL A 298 -6.25 22.49 5.91
C VAL A 298 -5.34 23.21 4.92
N SER A 299 -4.79 22.49 3.94
CA SER A 299 -3.91 23.08 2.93
C SER A 299 -4.64 24.06 2.00
N ALA A 300 -5.87 23.75 1.57
CA ALA A 300 -6.64 24.61 0.69
C ALA A 300 -7.11 25.91 1.37
N SER A 301 -7.33 25.87 2.70
CA SER A 301 -7.78 27.05 3.45
C SER A 301 -6.63 27.96 3.89
N LEU A 302 -5.44 27.40 4.19
CA LEU A 302 -4.32 28.15 4.73
C LEU A 302 -3.35 28.66 3.65
N ILE A 303 -3.01 27.82 2.68
CA ILE A 303 -2.05 28.19 1.60
C ILE A 303 -2.40 27.41 0.33
N PRO A 304 -3.12 27.98 -0.63
CA PRO A 304 -3.47 27.31 -1.89
C PRO A 304 -2.25 26.82 -2.72
N ALA A 305 -1.07 27.36 -2.48
CA ALA A 305 0.16 27.00 -3.18
C ALA A 305 0.84 25.72 -2.64
N ILE A 306 0.50 25.23 -1.44
CA ILE A 306 1.16 24.04 -0.86
C ILE A 306 1.04 22.80 -1.74
N PRO A 307 -0.13 22.45 -2.31
CA PRO A 307 -0.25 21.31 -3.21
C PRO A 307 0.67 21.42 -4.43
N ILE A 308 0.77 22.62 -5.01
CA ILE A 308 1.66 22.89 -6.17
C ILE A 308 3.12 22.79 -5.76
N MET A 309 3.51 23.33 -4.61
CA MET A 309 4.89 23.22 -4.09
C MET A 309 5.27 21.76 -3.81
N GLY A 310 4.34 20.92 -3.40
CA GLY A 310 4.55 19.49 -3.24
C GLY A 310 4.75 18.76 -4.58
N ALA A 311 4.08 19.18 -5.63
CA ALA A 311 4.25 18.61 -6.97
C ALA A 311 5.63 18.90 -7.58
N ILE A 312 6.24 20.06 -7.27
CA ILE A 312 7.54 20.47 -7.84
C ILE A 312 8.67 19.46 -7.51
N PRO A 313 8.94 19.07 -6.24
CA PRO A 313 9.98 18.09 -5.94
C PRO A 313 9.67 16.70 -6.50
N VAL A 314 8.39 16.30 -6.57
CA VAL A 314 7.98 15.02 -7.20
C VAL A 314 8.29 15.05 -8.69
N LEU A 315 7.86 16.08 -9.41
CA LEU A 315 8.15 16.25 -10.84
C LEU A 315 9.65 16.42 -11.10
N GLY A 316 10.36 17.19 -10.26
CA GLY A 316 11.81 17.32 -10.33
C GLY A 316 12.53 16.00 -10.12
N GLY A 317 12.10 15.21 -9.16
CA GLY A 317 12.58 13.84 -8.92
C GLY A 317 12.30 12.90 -10.09
N LEU A 318 11.12 12.95 -10.67
CA LEU A 318 10.74 12.20 -11.87
C LEU A 318 11.60 12.56 -13.07
N ILE A 319 11.77 13.85 -13.35
CA ILE A 319 12.61 14.36 -14.45
C ILE A 319 14.08 13.95 -14.25
N TYR A 320 14.60 14.12 -13.04
CA TYR A 320 15.96 13.70 -12.70
C TYR A 320 16.13 12.17 -12.85
N SER A 321 15.13 11.39 -12.45
CA SER A 321 15.17 9.93 -12.54
C SER A 321 15.29 9.43 -14.00
N LEU A 322 14.79 10.19 -14.97
CA LEU A 322 14.92 9.87 -16.40
C LEU A 322 16.37 9.87 -16.89
N LYS A 323 17.28 10.59 -16.21
CA LYS A 323 18.70 10.63 -16.55
C LYS A 323 19.47 9.38 -16.12
N ILE A 324 18.91 8.57 -15.21
CA ILE A 324 19.56 7.39 -14.64
C ILE A 324 18.93 6.13 -15.27
N PRO A 325 19.71 5.26 -15.98
CA PRO A 325 19.15 4.11 -16.69
C PRO A 325 18.29 3.15 -15.84
N ALA A 326 18.70 2.92 -14.58
CA ALA A 326 17.94 2.06 -13.66
C ALA A 326 16.62 2.70 -13.21
N SER A 327 16.56 4.03 -13.10
CA SER A 327 15.38 4.75 -12.65
C SER A 327 14.32 4.89 -13.76
N LYS A 328 14.70 4.88 -15.06
CA LYS A 328 13.73 4.79 -16.16
C LYS A 328 12.82 3.60 -16.02
N LYS A 329 13.37 2.48 -15.55
CA LYS A 329 12.65 1.23 -15.33
C LYS A 329 11.62 1.37 -14.20
N MET A 330 12.03 1.94 -13.07
CA MET A 330 11.14 2.19 -11.93
C MET A 330 10.09 3.26 -12.23
N LEU A 331 10.45 4.30 -13.00
CA LEU A 331 9.52 5.35 -13.42
C LEU A 331 8.38 4.77 -14.27
N ILE A 332 8.69 3.91 -15.25
CA ILE A 332 7.67 3.27 -16.08
C ILE A 332 6.75 2.41 -15.20
N THR A 333 7.30 1.70 -14.22
CA THR A 333 6.53 0.91 -13.27
C THR A 333 5.60 1.79 -12.44
N VAL A 334 6.09 2.91 -11.90
CA VAL A 334 5.30 3.86 -11.10
C VAL A 334 4.20 4.55 -11.94
N ILE A 335 4.49 4.90 -13.21
CA ILE A 335 3.48 5.53 -14.09
C ILE A 335 2.41 4.51 -14.52
N SER A 336 2.77 3.22 -14.58
CA SER A 336 1.82 2.17 -14.97
C SER A 336 0.92 1.71 -13.81
N THR A 337 1.22 2.11 -12.58
CA THR A 337 0.38 1.91 -11.38
C THR A 337 -0.49 3.12 -11.08
#